data_348d701e62d03669347178c55d936b22
#
_entry.id   348d701e62d03669347178c55d936b22
#
_cell.length_a   1.000
_cell.length_b   1.000
_cell.length_c   1.000
_cell.angle_alpha   90.00
_cell.angle_beta   90.00
_cell.angle_gamma   90.00
#
_symmetry.space_group_name_H-M   'P 1'
#
loop_
_entity.id
_entity.type
_entity.pdbx_description
1 polymer ?
#
loop_
_entity_poly.entity_id
_entity_poly.type
_entity_poly.pdbx_seq_one_letter_code
_entity_poly.pdbx_strand_id
1 'polypeptide(L)'
;MKKRLIFTLLLAAFIVACFAQKPYKVMFYNLENFFDTINDPEVLDDEFTPEGPKQWNSAKYNRKLGNTERVLFDLAAADKVYPAVIGVSEVENRSVLEDIVAAPKLAPADYRIVHYDSPEARGVDVAFLYRPEVFKLEGSYPVKTVVPSLPNFKTRDILTMWGRIDDEPFFFMVAHWPSRLGGKDASEFKRIAVGEQMRRIADSVLKADPATRIVAMGDFNDDPTDPSMAEGLGARTRMKELEPGDFYNPFGDMLRAGIGTLAYGDAWNLFDNIVVSGNMVSGDDGMQLRKAPGSKYYGNIFRRHYMVQREGQYKGYPLRTYVGNNFQGGYSDHFPVYIYF
;
A
#
# COMPACT_ATOMS: atom_id res chain seq x y z
N MET A 1 -74.34 18.06 -22.85
CA MET A 1 -73.34 18.50 -21.88
C MET A 1 -72.34 17.33 -21.67
N LYS A 2 -71.17 17.42 -22.30
CA LYS A 2 -70.14 16.35 -22.21
C LYS A 2 -69.22 16.66 -21.03
N LYS A 3 -69.22 15.82 -20.00
CA LYS A 3 -68.28 15.88 -18.89
C LYS A 3 -66.95 15.36 -19.39
N ARG A 4 -65.95 16.22 -19.46
CA ARG A 4 -64.54 15.81 -19.66
C ARG A 4 -63.95 15.32 -18.36
N LEU A 5 -63.62 14.04 -18.32
CA LEU A 5 -62.89 13.40 -17.27
C LEU A 5 -61.38 13.70 -17.50
N ILE A 6 -60.84 14.57 -16.66
CA ILE A 6 -59.41 14.85 -16.69
C ILE A 6 -58.74 13.74 -15.85
N PHE A 7 -58.09 12.78 -16.52
CA PHE A 7 -57.25 11.78 -15.91
C PHE A 7 -55.88 12.45 -15.66
N THR A 8 -55.66 12.87 -14.42
CA THR A 8 -54.36 13.33 -13.99
C THR A 8 -53.48 12.11 -13.74
N LEU A 9 -52.63 11.75 -14.72
CA LEU A 9 -51.58 10.77 -14.52
C LEU A 9 -50.51 11.42 -13.58
N LEU A 10 -50.54 11.04 -12.33
CA LEU A 10 -49.43 11.21 -11.41
C LEU A 10 -48.29 10.29 -11.88
N LEU A 11 -47.41 10.83 -12.70
CA LEU A 11 -46.14 10.22 -13.03
C LEU A 11 -45.27 10.33 -11.77
N ALA A 12 -45.32 9.34 -10.92
CA ALA A 12 -44.35 9.15 -9.86
C ALA A 12 -43.00 8.88 -10.53
N ALA A 13 -42.27 9.96 -10.79
CA ALA A 13 -40.87 9.89 -11.13
C ALA A 13 -40.17 9.27 -9.89
N PHE A 14 -40.00 7.95 -9.89
CA PHE A 14 -38.99 7.29 -9.10
C PHE A 14 -37.66 7.85 -9.59
N ILE A 15 -37.22 8.92 -8.94
CA ILE A 15 -35.81 9.30 -8.98
C ILE A 15 -35.12 8.19 -8.23
N VAL A 16 -34.71 7.14 -8.94
CA VAL A 16 -33.61 6.28 -8.54
C VAL A 16 -32.42 7.23 -8.52
N ALA A 17 -32.22 7.88 -7.39
CA ALA A 17 -30.94 8.48 -7.09
C ALA A 17 -29.95 7.32 -7.16
N CYS A 18 -29.35 7.13 -8.32
CA CYS A 18 -28.17 6.33 -8.48
C CYS A 18 -27.15 7.04 -7.58
N PHE A 19 -27.10 6.67 -6.31
CA PHE A 19 -26.02 7.03 -5.43
C PHE A 19 -24.80 6.40 -6.09
N ALA A 20 -24.11 7.20 -6.91
CA ALA A 20 -22.81 6.81 -7.39
C ALA A 20 -22.01 6.47 -6.13
N GLN A 21 -21.81 5.20 -5.91
CA GLN A 21 -21.08 4.67 -4.77
C GLN A 21 -19.78 5.47 -4.68
N LYS A 22 -19.53 6.14 -3.56
CA LYS A 22 -18.32 6.94 -3.40
C LYS A 22 -17.15 5.98 -3.60
N PRO A 23 -16.21 6.29 -4.49
CA PRO A 23 -15.09 5.40 -4.71
C PRO A 23 -14.27 5.30 -3.42
N TYR A 24 -13.96 4.08 -3.00
CA TYR A 24 -13.02 3.84 -1.93
C TYR A 24 -11.60 3.82 -2.50
N LYS A 25 -10.68 4.41 -1.77
CA LYS A 25 -9.26 4.47 -2.12
C LYS A 25 -8.47 3.62 -1.13
N VAL A 26 -7.57 2.80 -1.66
CA VAL A 26 -6.55 2.08 -0.88
C VAL A 26 -5.17 2.53 -1.37
N MET A 27 -4.24 2.71 -0.45
CA MET A 27 -2.91 3.24 -0.71
C MET A 27 -1.85 2.37 -0.04
N PHE A 28 -0.66 2.30 -0.66
CA PHE A 28 0.56 1.80 -0.03
C PHE A 28 1.69 2.83 -0.18
N TYR A 29 2.53 2.94 0.86
CA TYR A 29 3.69 3.83 0.85
C TYR A 29 4.85 3.26 1.69
N ASN A 30 6.01 3.04 1.06
CA ASN A 30 7.26 2.81 1.75
C ASN A 30 7.77 4.16 2.28
N LEU A 31 7.93 4.27 3.61
CA LEU A 31 8.27 5.51 4.30
C LEU A 31 9.78 5.81 4.33
N GLU A 32 10.62 4.94 3.78
CA GLU A 32 12.09 5.04 3.80
C GLU A 32 12.64 5.24 5.23
N ASN A 33 12.80 4.13 5.98
CA ASN A 33 13.46 4.13 7.29
C ASN A 33 12.94 5.24 8.23
N PHE A 34 11.65 5.22 8.54
CA PHE A 34 11.06 6.19 9.44
C PHE A 34 11.21 5.73 10.90
N PHE A 35 12.35 6.03 11.48
CA PHE A 35 12.69 5.80 12.87
C PHE A 35 12.24 6.97 13.75
N ASP A 36 12.06 6.71 15.04
CA ASP A 36 12.00 7.77 16.04
C ASP A 36 13.44 8.28 16.36
N THR A 37 13.68 8.88 17.50
CA THR A 37 15.01 9.42 17.85
C THR A 37 15.59 8.76 19.09
N ILE A 38 15.01 7.64 19.52
CA ILE A 38 15.36 6.92 20.73
C ILE A 38 15.98 5.59 20.34
N ASN A 39 17.16 5.28 20.84
CA ASN A 39 17.80 4.00 20.55
C ASN A 39 17.07 2.86 21.24
N ASP A 40 16.68 1.82 20.49
CA ASP A 40 16.18 0.56 21.03
C ASP A 40 17.34 -0.44 21.12
N PRO A 41 17.76 -0.82 22.34
CA PRO A 41 18.90 -1.71 22.52
C PRO A 41 18.68 -3.14 22.01
N GLU A 42 17.46 -3.51 21.62
CA GLU A 42 17.13 -4.87 21.14
C GLU A 42 17.23 -5.00 19.60
N VAL A 43 17.37 -3.88 18.88
CA VAL A 43 17.48 -3.82 17.41
C VAL A 43 18.69 -3.02 16.95
N LEU A 44 18.99 -3.04 15.66
CA LEU A 44 20.14 -2.34 15.05
C LEU A 44 19.71 -1.00 14.45
N ASP A 45 19.22 -0.09 15.30
CA ASP A 45 18.75 1.24 14.91
C ASP A 45 19.77 2.36 15.22
N ASP A 46 20.91 2.03 15.82
CA ASP A 46 21.98 2.97 16.21
C ASP A 46 22.32 4.01 15.12
N GLU A 47 22.13 3.64 13.84
CA GLU A 47 22.37 4.53 12.71
C GLU A 47 21.42 5.74 12.72
N PHE A 48 20.19 5.56 13.22
CA PHE A 48 19.10 6.55 13.23
C PHE A 48 18.87 7.15 14.62
N THR A 49 19.94 7.44 15.33
CA THR A 49 19.91 8.15 16.60
C THR A 49 20.57 9.54 16.48
N PRO A 50 20.39 10.46 17.44
CA PRO A 50 21.04 11.77 17.45
C PRO A 50 22.57 11.69 17.42
N GLU A 51 23.13 10.66 18.06
CA GLU A 51 24.57 10.39 18.18
C GLU A 51 25.09 9.49 17.05
N GLY A 52 24.19 8.82 16.33
CA GLY A 52 24.53 7.90 15.25
C GLY A 52 25.02 8.57 13.98
N PRO A 53 25.49 7.76 13.00
CA PRO A 53 26.03 8.28 11.73
C PRO A 53 25.10 9.20 10.95
N LYS A 54 23.79 9.01 11.05
CA LYS A 54 22.74 9.84 10.43
C LYS A 54 22.50 11.13 11.21
N GLN A 55 22.94 11.20 12.48
CA GLN A 55 22.62 12.31 13.39
C GLN A 55 21.11 12.60 13.36
N TRP A 56 20.32 11.51 13.52
CA TRP A 56 18.87 11.54 13.41
C TRP A 56 18.24 12.14 14.66
N ASN A 57 17.99 13.44 14.63
CA ASN A 57 17.49 14.22 15.75
C ASN A 57 16.03 14.69 15.51
N SER A 58 15.42 15.27 16.53
CA SER A 58 14.03 15.73 16.49
C SER A 58 13.74 16.72 15.35
N ALA A 59 14.71 17.53 14.91
CA ALA A 59 14.50 18.45 13.79
C ALA A 59 14.35 17.69 12.45
N LYS A 60 15.16 16.65 12.24
CA LYS A 60 15.08 15.78 11.06
C LYS A 60 13.84 14.92 11.11
N TYR A 61 13.51 14.35 12.27
CA TYR A 61 12.30 13.60 12.51
C TYR A 61 11.05 14.43 12.16
N ASN A 62 10.90 15.61 12.75
CA ASN A 62 9.78 16.51 12.49
C ASN A 62 9.69 16.93 11.02
N ARG A 63 10.84 17.11 10.35
CA ARG A 63 10.87 17.37 8.90
C ARG A 63 10.28 16.20 8.11
N LYS A 64 10.66 14.97 8.43
CA LYS A 64 10.15 13.76 7.79
C LYS A 64 8.67 13.54 8.09
N LEU A 65 8.25 13.78 9.34
CA LEU A 65 6.84 13.72 9.75
C LEU A 65 5.99 14.69 8.92
N GLY A 66 6.40 15.96 8.83
CA GLY A 66 5.68 16.94 8.02
C GLY A 66 5.67 16.63 6.52
N ASN A 67 6.73 16.01 6.01
CA ASN A 67 6.79 15.53 4.62
C ASN A 67 5.82 14.37 4.39
N THR A 68 5.77 13.40 5.30
CA THR A 68 4.82 12.25 5.24
C THR A 68 3.38 12.73 5.33
N GLU A 69 3.07 13.60 6.31
CA GLU A 69 1.77 14.25 6.41
C GLU A 69 1.35 14.89 5.08
N ARG A 70 2.26 15.67 4.48
CA ARG A 70 1.99 16.36 3.22
C ARG A 70 1.65 15.39 2.10
N VAL A 71 2.39 14.30 1.94
CA VAL A 71 2.14 13.30 0.88
C VAL A 71 0.77 12.67 1.06
N LEU A 72 0.46 12.19 2.27
CA LEU A 72 -0.80 11.52 2.58
C LEU A 72 -1.99 12.48 2.40
N PHE A 73 -1.85 13.71 2.89
CA PHE A 73 -2.89 14.74 2.75
C PHE A 73 -3.10 15.17 1.28
N ASP A 74 -2.03 15.46 0.53
CA ASP A 74 -2.13 15.92 -0.85
C ASP A 74 -2.71 14.82 -1.77
N LEU A 75 -2.48 13.55 -1.46
CA LEU A 75 -3.13 12.43 -2.16
C LEU A 75 -4.64 12.43 -1.87
N ALA A 76 -5.05 12.63 -0.62
CA ALA A 76 -6.45 12.74 -0.25
C ALA A 76 -7.12 13.99 -0.84
N ALA A 77 -6.42 15.13 -0.81
CA ALA A 77 -6.93 16.42 -1.30
C ALA A 77 -7.15 16.45 -2.82
N ALA A 78 -6.44 15.61 -3.59
CA ALA A 78 -6.53 15.58 -5.04
C ALA A 78 -7.95 15.31 -5.58
N ASP A 79 -8.73 14.53 -4.84
CA ASP A 79 -10.12 14.19 -5.18
C ASP A 79 -11.08 14.27 -3.97
N LYS A 80 -10.58 14.81 -2.85
CA LYS A 80 -11.31 14.96 -1.57
C LYS A 80 -11.73 13.61 -0.96
N VAL A 81 -11.00 12.55 -1.25
CA VAL A 81 -11.24 11.20 -0.70
C VAL A 81 -10.01 10.76 0.08
N TYR A 82 -10.11 10.71 1.40
CA TYR A 82 -9.09 10.05 2.22
C TYR A 82 -9.06 8.55 1.92
N PRO A 83 -7.88 7.90 1.79
CA PRO A 83 -7.81 6.46 1.68
C PRO A 83 -8.55 5.77 2.83
N ALA A 84 -9.36 4.76 2.51
CA ALA A 84 -10.02 3.93 3.52
C ALA A 84 -9.00 3.12 4.33
N VAL A 85 -7.97 2.64 3.63
CA VAL A 85 -6.85 1.87 4.17
C VAL A 85 -5.55 2.35 3.54
N ILE A 86 -4.54 2.53 4.36
CA ILE A 86 -3.15 2.81 3.96
C ILE A 86 -2.27 1.71 4.54
N GLY A 87 -1.56 0.97 3.69
CA GLY A 87 -0.44 0.15 4.10
C GLY A 87 0.84 0.98 4.09
N VAL A 88 1.69 0.79 5.06
CA VAL A 88 3.01 1.42 5.11
C VAL A 88 4.08 0.38 5.40
N SER A 89 5.32 0.67 4.99
CA SER A 89 6.51 -0.09 5.34
C SER A 89 7.65 0.82 5.73
N GLU A 90 8.68 0.23 6.33
CA GLU A 90 9.85 0.94 6.84
C GLU A 90 9.50 1.99 7.90
N VAL A 91 8.60 1.65 8.79
CA VAL A 91 8.31 2.37 10.02
C VAL A 91 8.87 1.56 11.20
N GLU A 92 9.50 2.25 12.13
CA GLU A 92 10.15 1.57 13.25
C GLU A 92 9.12 0.99 14.24
N ASN A 93 8.21 1.83 14.72
CA ASN A 93 7.38 1.46 15.84
C ASN A 93 6.01 2.15 15.84
N ARG A 94 5.20 1.80 16.81
CA ARG A 94 3.86 2.35 16.98
C ARG A 94 3.87 3.86 17.25
N SER A 95 4.87 4.39 17.99
CA SER A 95 4.88 5.81 18.35
C SER A 95 5.04 6.70 17.11
N VAL A 96 5.86 6.30 16.13
CA VAL A 96 5.97 6.98 14.84
C VAL A 96 4.64 7.01 14.09
N LEU A 97 3.89 5.90 14.13
CA LEU A 97 2.56 5.82 13.49
C LEU A 97 1.54 6.72 14.20
N GLU A 98 1.59 6.81 15.53
CA GLU A 98 0.74 7.69 16.32
C GLU A 98 1.01 9.15 16.00
N ASP A 99 2.26 9.56 15.84
CA ASP A 99 2.63 10.90 15.40
C ASP A 99 2.12 11.19 13.98
N ILE A 100 2.19 10.22 13.05
CA ILE A 100 1.67 10.38 11.69
C ILE A 100 0.15 10.63 11.71
N VAL A 101 -0.62 9.80 12.42
CA VAL A 101 -2.09 9.94 12.41
C VAL A 101 -2.57 11.16 13.21
N ALA A 102 -1.79 11.61 14.18
CA ALA A 102 -2.04 12.82 14.96
C ALA A 102 -1.64 14.10 14.24
N ALA A 103 -0.90 14.02 13.13
CA ALA A 103 -0.46 15.19 12.37
C ALA A 103 -1.68 16.05 11.94
N PRO A 104 -1.60 17.40 12.04
CA PRO A 104 -2.78 18.30 11.96
C PRO A 104 -3.67 18.12 10.74
N LYS A 105 -3.08 17.79 9.57
CA LYS A 105 -3.87 17.60 8.33
C LYS A 105 -4.46 16.19 8.22
N LEU A 106 -3.95 15.22 8.97
CA LEU A 106 -4.43 13.83 8.96
C LEU A 106 -5.38 13.52 10.11
N ALA A 107 -5.25 14.22 11.25
CA ALA A 107 -6.12 14.04 12.40
C ALA A 107 -7.63 14.07 12.06
N PRO A 108 -8.13 14.93 11.13
CA PRO A 108 -9.54 14.90 10.74
C PRO A 108 -10.00 13.64 10.03
N ALA A 109 -9.09 12.80 9.52
CA ALA A 109 -9.42 11.52 8.89
C ALA A 109 -9.67 10.41 9.92
N ASP A 110 -9.32 10.62 11.19
CA ASP A 110 -9.47 9.69 12.32
C ASP A 110 -8.91 8.29 12.03
N TYR A 111 -7.67 8.23 11.51
CA TYR A 111 -7.03 6.95 11.25
C TYR A 111 -6.76 6.19 12.54
N ARG A 112 -7.03 4.89 12.52
CA ARG A 112 -6.63 3.92 13.53
C ARG A 112 -5.47 3.08 13.00
N ILE A 113 -4.70 2.49 13.91
CA ILE A 113 -3.45 1.80 13.60
C ILE A 113 -3.59 0.32 13.89
N VAL A 114 -3.17 -0.52 12.93
CA VAL A 114 -2.85 -1.93 13.16
C VAL A 114 -1.35 -2.09 12.93
N HIS A 115 -0.63 -2.48 13.98
CA HIS A 115 0.82 -2.64 13.98
C HIS A 115 1.22 -3.71 14.98
N TYR A 116 2.23 -4.50 14.62
CA TYR A 116 2.91 -5.49 15.46
C TYR A 116 4.39 -5.45 15.13
N ASP A 117 5.23 -5.55 16.16
CA ASP A 117 6.67 -5.62 15.98
C ASP A 117 7.03 -6.94 15.29
N SER A 118 7.94 -6.90 14.33
CA SER A 118 8.45 -8.05 13.60
C SER A 118 9.89 -8.37 13.99
N PRO A 119 10.39 -9.58 13.73
CA PRO A 119 11.75 -9.98 14.14
C PRO A 119 12.86 -9.41 13.22
N GLU A 120 12.59 -8.36 12.45
CA GLU A 120 13.56 -7.73 11.55
C GLU A 120 14.68 -7.05 12.36
N ALA A 121 15.93 -7.26 11.94
CA ALA A 121 17.09 -6.87 12.76
C ALA A 121 17.26 -5.36 12.97
N ARG A 122 16.79 -4.52 12.03
CA ARG A 122 16.87 -3.06 12.15
C ARG A 122 15.68 -2.46 12.88
N GLY A 123 14.66 -3.29 13.21
CA GLY A 123 13.45 -2.83 13.87
C GLY A 123 12.47 -2.10 12.95
N VAL A 124 12.54 -2.30 11.61
CA VAL A 124 11.55 -1.71 10.71
C VAL A 124 10.43 -2.68 10.37
N ASP A 125 9.20 -2.18 10.42
CA ASP A 125 7.99 -2.93 10.30
C ASP A 125 7.11 -2.52 9.13
N VAL A 126 5.97 -3.20 9.03
CA VAL A 126 4.82 -2.84 8.21
C VAL A 126 3.63 -2.52 9.10
N ALA A 127 2.75 -1.64 8.65
CA ALA A 127 1.55 -1.30 9.40
C ALA A 127 0.38 -0.95 8.47
N PHE A 128 -0.83 -0.97 9.04
CA PHE A 128 -2.02 -0.38 8.43
C PHE A 128 -2.48 0.85 9.21
N LEU A 129 -2.89 1.86 8.46
CA LEU A 129 -3.72 2.96 8.93
C LEU A 129 -5.09 2.80 8.27
N TYR A 130 -6.16 2.76 9.04
CA TYR A 130 -7.51 2.59 8.50
C TYR A 130 -8.49 3.58 9.11
N ARG A 131 -9.52 3.93 8.34
CA ARG A 131 -10.61 4.82 8.80
C ARG A 131 -11.76 3.97 9.33
N PRO A 132 -12.07 4.01 10.64
CA PRO A 132 -13.11 3.17 11.23
C PRO A 132 -14.52 3.54 10.73
N GLU A 133 -14.71 4.76 10.23
CA GLU A 133 -15.95 5.20 9.58
C GLU A 133 -16.22 4.40 8.28
N VAL A 134 -15.17 3.92 7.60
CA VAL A 134 -15.24 3.25 6.31
C VAL A 134 -14.99 1.75 6.45
N PHE A 135 -13.90 1.37 7.10
CA PHE A 135 -13.52 -0.03 7.30
C PHE A 135 -13.78 -0.44 8.76
N LYS A 136 -14.74 -1.35 8.95
CA LYS A 136 -15.07 -1.91 10.26
C LYS A 136 -14.16 -3.09 10.52
N LEU A 137 -13.07 -2.86 11.25
CA LEU A 137 -12.10 -3.88 11.62
C LEU A 137 -12.75 -4.94 12.51
N GLU A 138 -12.63 -6.22 12.13
CA GLU A 138 -13.07 -7.38 12.90
C GLU A 138 -11.90 -8.13 13.54
N GLY A 139 -10.70 -8.05 12.96
CA GLY A 139 -9.50 -8.62 13.52
C GLY A 139 -8.24 -8.34 12.71
N SER A 140 -7.10 -8.66 13.30
CA SER A 140 -5.79 -8.55 12.68
C SER A 140 -4.82 -9.56 13.27
N TYR A 141 -3.81 -9.95 12.48
CA TYR A 141 -2.81 -10.90 12.94
C TYR A 141 -1.50 -10.76 12.12
N PRO A 142 -0.32 -10.75 12.75
CA PRO A 142 0.97 -10.84 12.07
C PRO A 142 1.27 -12.30 11.73
N VAL A 143 1.55 -12.59 10.48
CA VAL A 143 1.96 -13.92 10.02
C VAL A 143 3.47 -13.93 9.86
N LYS A 144 4.16 -14.73 10.67
CA LYS A 144 5.61 -14.85 10.59
C LYS A 144 6.05 -15.23 9.17
N THR A 145 6.94 -14.43 8.60
CA THR A 145 7.55 -14.75 7.29
C THR A 145 8.52 -15.91 7.43
N VAL A 146 8.35 -16.92 6.58
CA VAL A 146 9.17 -18.13 6.56
C VAL A 146 9.80 -18.32 5.19
N VAL A 147 11.13 -18.44 5.16
CA VAL A 147 11.89 -18.89 3.99
C VAL A 147 12.39 -20.30 4.28
N PRO A 148 11.82 -21.36 3.68
CA PRO A 148 12.08 -22.75 4.08
C PRO A 148 13.56 -23.16 4.05
N SER A 149 14.32 -22.63 3.10
CA SER A 149 15.77 -22.87 2.94
C SER A 149 16.63 -22.11 3.97
N LEU A 150 16.04 -21.16 4.71
CA LEU A 150 16.73 -20.32 5.70
C LEU A 150 15.92 -20.24 7.00
N PRO A 151 15.90 -21.31 7.83
CA PRO A 151 14.99 -21.40 8.99
C PRO A 151 15.20 -20.32 10.06
N ASN A 152 16.38 -19.73 10.11
CA ASN A 152 16.74 -18.67 11.07
C ASN A 152 16.71 -17.26 10.43
N PHE A 153 16.18 -17.13 9.21
CA PHE A 153 16.10 -15.84 8.54
C PHE A 153 15.06 -14.95 9.23
N LYS A 154 15.54 -13.81 9.71
CA LYS A 154 14.69 -12.80 10.33
C LYS A 154 14.36 -11.70 9.31
N THR A 155 13.09 -11.40 9.17
CA THR A 155 12.59 -10.33 8.29
C THR A 155 11.23 -9.87 8.79
N ARG A 156 10.64 -8.87 8.11
CA ARG A 156 9.30 -8.37 8.45
C ARG A 156 8.25 -9.45 8.28
N ASP A 157 7.30 -9.47 9.20
CA ASP A 157 6.12 -10.33 9.10
C ASP A 157 5.14 -9.83 8.04
N ILE A 158 4.29 -10.72 7.54
CA ILE A 158 3.14 -10.35 6.73
C ILE A 158 2.04 -9.92 7.70
N LEU A 159 1.67 -8.65 7.67
CA LEU A 159 0.58 -8.17 8.51
C LEU A 159 -0.76 -8.35 7.79
N THR A 160 -1.71 -8.97 8.49
CA THR A 160 -3.07 -9.19 7.99
C THR A 160 -4.09 -8.45 8.84
N MET A 161 -5.15 -7.99 8.20
CA MET A 161 -6.36 -7.51 8.88
C MET A 161 -7.60 -7.83 8.05
N TRP A 162 -8.73 -8.02 8.71
CA TRP A 162 -10.01 -8.30 8.06
C TRP A 162 -11.16 -7.56 8.72
N GLY A 163 -12.23 -7.42 7.99
CA GLY A 163 -13.42 -6.67 8.39
C GLY A 163 -14.31 -6.35 7.20
N ARG A 164 -15.06 -5.26 7.28
CA ARG A 164 -16.09 -4.93 6.29
C ARG A 164 -15.99 -3.48 5.80
N ILE A 165 -16.28 -3.31 4.50
CA ILE A 165 -16.58 -2.01 3.88
C ILE A 165 -17.98 -2.16 3.27
N ASP A 166 -18.95 -1.31 3.65
CA ASP A 166 -20.35 -1.40 3.21
C ASP A 166 -20.93 -2.83 3.29
N ASP A 167 -20.67 -3.51 4.41
CA ASP A 167 -21.09 -4.89 4.68
C ASP A 167 -20.42 -5.97 3.80
N GLU A 168 -19.57 -5.63 2.84
CA GLU A 168 -18.78 -6.58 2.08
C GLU A 168 -17.53 -7.02 2.85
N PRO A 169 -17.20 -8.34 2.86
CA PRO A 169 -16.02 -8.82 3.57
C PRO A 169 -14.74 -8.48 2.82
N PHE A 170 -13.78 -7.90 3.54
CA PHE A 170 -12.45 -7.58 3.06
C PHE A 170 -11.37 -8.23 3.90
N PHE A 171 -10.31 -8.68 3.23
CA PHE A 171 -9.08 -9.16 3.85
C PHE A 171 -7.89 -8.42 3.24
N PHE A 172 -7.14 -7.72 4.08
CA PHE A 172 -5.97 -6.95 3.67
C PHE A 172 -4.69 -7.64 4.13
N MET A 173 -3.67 -7.63 3.27
CA MET A 173 -2.31 -8.02 3.59
C MET A 173 -1.36 -6.87 3.25
N VAL A 174 -0.44 -6.53 4.17
CA VAL A 174 0.70 -5.67 3.87
C VAL A 174 1.99 -6.40 4.18
N ALA A 175 2.96 -6.29 3.29
CA ALA A 175 4.26 -6.93 3.42
C ALA A 175 5.37 -6.06 2.86
N HIS A 176 6.57 -6.24 3.41
CA HIS A 176 7.80 -5.71 2.81
C HIS A 176 8.74 -6.89 2.59
N TRP A 177 8.83 -7.35 1.35
CA TRP A 177 9.57 -8.56 0.99
C TRP A 177 11.09 -8.36 1.12
N PRO A 178 11.86 -9.45 1.22
CA PRO A 178 13.33 -9.38 1.26
C PRO A 178 13.89 -8.62 0.06
N SER A 179 14.79 -7.68 0.35
CA SER A 179 15.41 -6.87 -0.69
C SER A 179 16.30 -7.68 -1.64
N ARG A 180 16.70 -7.07 -2.74
CA ARG A 180 17.63 -7.65 -3.73
C ARG A 180 19.09 -7.63 -3.27
N LEU A 181 19.33 -7.59 -1.94
CA LEU A 181 20.68 -7.61 -1.38
C LEU A 181 21.43 -8.87 -1.82
N GLY A 182 22.63 -8.69 -2.37
CA GLY A 182 23.43 -9.76 -2.96
C GLY A 182 23.11 -10.03 -4.43
N GLY A 183 22.17 -9.30 -5.03
CA GLY A 183 21.73 -9.44 -6.42
C GLY A 183 20.31 -9.97 -6.55
N LYS A 184 19.66 -9.62 -7.67
CA LYS A 184 18.26 -10.00 -7.94
C LYS A 184 18.12 -11.53 -7.89
N ASP A 185 18.88 -12.25 -8.70
CA ASP A 185 18.76 -13.71 -8.87
C ASP A 185 19.16 -14.46 -7.60
N ALA A 186 20.23 -14.02 -6.92
CA ALA A 186 20.72 -14.65 -5.71
C ALA A 186 19.75 -14.53 -4.51
N SER A 187 18.84 -13.56 -4.53
CA SER A 187 17.87 -13.31 -3.46
C SER A 187 16.43 -13.67 -3.85
N GLU A 188 16.15 -14.00 -5.12
CA GLU A 188 14.82 -14.22 -5.67
C GLU A 188 14.03 -15.32 -4.94
N PHE A 189 14.69 -16.43 -4.58
CA PHE A 189 14.05 -17.53 -3.85
C PHE A 189 13.40 -17.10 -2.54
N LYS A 190 13.92 -16.06 -1.87
CA LYS A 190 13.34 -15.51 -0.64
C LYS A 190 12.00 -14.83 -0.94
N ARG A 191 11.94 -14.04 -2.00
CA ARG A 191 10.72 -13.33 -2.43
C ARG A 191 9.67 -14.31 -2.97
N ILE A 192 10.08 -15.34 -3.72
CA ILE A 192 9.18 -16.43 -4.14
C ILE A 192 8.55 -17.09 -2.91
N ALA A 193 9.34 -17.43 -1.89
CA ALA A 193 8.82 -18.08 -0.68
C ALA A 193 7.77 -17.21 0.04
N VAL A 194 7.98 -15.88 0.09
CA VAL A 194 7.01 -14.95 0.71
C VAL A 194 5.77 -14.82 -0.17
N GLY A 195 5.92 -14.72 -1.49
CA GLY A 195 4.81 -14.70 -2.43
C GLY A 195 3.91 -15.94 -2.31
N GLU A 196 4.51 -17.13 -2.28
CA GLU A 196 3.80 -18.39 -2.03
C GLU A 196 3.11 -18.42 -0.65
N GLN A 197 3.73 -17.84 0.36
CA GLN A 197 3.13 -17.76 1.70
C GLN A 197 1.89 -16.87 1.68
N MET A 198 1.96 -15.69 1.06
CA MET A 198 0.80 -14.80 0.90
C MET A 198 -0.30 -15.45 0.05
N ARG A 199 0.08 -16.21 -1.00
CA ARG A 199 -0.88 -16.98 -1.79
C ARG A 199 -1.61 -18.03 -0.95
N ARG A 200 -0.91 -18.82 -0.12
CA ARG A 200 -1.54 -19.80 0.78
C ARG A 200 -2.49 -19.16 1.79
N ILE A 201 -2.16 -17.96 2.31
CA ILE A 201 -3.07 -17.21 3.19
C ILE A 201 -4.35 -16.86 2.40
N ALA A 202 -4.22 -16.30 1.22
CA ALA A 202 -5.34 -15.90 0.38
C ALA A 202 -6.23 -17.10 0.00
N ASP A 203 -5.63 -18.23 -0.41
CA ASP A 203 -6.35 -19.45 -0.75
C ASP A 203 -7.16 -19.97 0.44
N SER A 204 -6.61 -19.88 1.65
CA SER A 204 -7.31 -20.27 2.89
C SER A 204 -8.52 -19.36 3.15
N VAL A 205 -8.37 -18.04 2.96
CA VAL A 205 -9.43 -17.05 3.13
C VAL A 205 -10.56 -17.28 2.11
N LEU A 206 -10.22 -17.40 0.81
CA LEU A 206 -11.20 -17.62 -0.25
C LEU A 206 -11.88 -18.99 -0.18
N LYS A 207 -11.21 -19.99 0.39
CA LYS A 207 -11.82 -21.30 0.67
C LYS A 207 -12.86 -21.21 1.78
N ALA A 208 -12.62 -20.36 2.79
CA ALA A 208 -13.56 -20.15 3.89
C ALA A 208 -14.77 -19.32 3.47
N ASP A 209 -14.52 -18.24 2.71
CA ASP A 209 -15.57 -17.39 2.13
C ASP A 209 -15.12 -16.84 0.77
N PRO A 210 -15.63 -17.42 -0.34
CA PRO A 210 -15.30 -16.98 -1.70
C PRO A 210 -15.74 -15.54 -2.03
N ALA A 211 -16.64 -14.96 -1.25
CA ALA A 211 -17.09 -13.58 -1.42
C ALA A 211 -16.08 -12.57 -0.87
N THR A 212 -15.12 -13.00 -0.04
CA THR A 212 -14.12 -12.11 0.56
C THR A 212 -13.27 -11.46 -0.53
N ARG A 213 -13.15 -10.14 -0.45
CA ARG A 213 -12.29 -9.34 -1.31
C ARG A 213 -10.91 -9.23 -0.67
N ILE A 214 -9.89 -9.71 -1.37
CA ILE A 214 -8.53 -9.68 -0.86
C ILE A 214 -7.75 -8.57 -1.56
N VAL A 215 -7.11 -7.73 -0.75
CA VAL A 215 -6.20 -6.67 -1.21
C VAL A 215 -4.84 -6.91 -0.55
N ALA A 216 -3.83 -7.25 -1.35
CA ALA A 216 -2.47 -7.39 -0.87
C ALA A 216 -1.61 -6.26 -1.40
N MET A 217 -0.84 -5.62 -0.52
CA MET A 217 -0.03 -4.47 -0.85
C MET A 217 1.35 -4.53 -0.21
N GLY A 218 2.30 -3.82 -0.79
CA GLY A 218 3.63 -3.78 -0.20
C GLY A 218 4.71 -3.27 -1.15
N ASP A 219 5.88 -3.11 -0.58
CA ASP A 219 7.14 -3.12 -1.29
C ASP A 219 7.56 -4.59 -1.47
N PHE A 220 7.28 -5.12 -2.64
CA PHE A 220 7.57 -6.52 -2.92
C PHE A 220 9.02 -6.75 -3.41
N ASN A 221 9.81 -5.68 -3.53
CA ASN A 221 11.19 -5.73 -4.01
C ASN A 221 11.37 -6.46 -5.36
N ASP A 222 10.28 -6.68 -6.08
CA ASP A 222 10.21 -7.27 -7.42
C ASP A 222 9.15 -6.55 -8.27
N ASP A 223 9.39 -6.54 -9.57
CA ASP A 223 8.46 -5.95 -10.53
C ASP A 223 7.22 -6.84 -10.75
N PRO A 224 6.08 -6.31 -11.21
CA PRO A 224 4.83 -7.05 -11.42
C PRO A 224 4.93 -8.35 -12.22
N THR A 225 5.97 -8.51 -13.02
CA THR A 225 6.19 -9.68 -13.90
C THR A 225 7.29 -10.62 -13.43
N ASP A 226 7.93 -10.31 -12.30
CA ASP A 226 8.98 -11.19 -11.76
C ASP A 226 8.37 -12.49 -11.20
N PRO A 227 9.14 -13.60 -11.16
CA PRO A 227 8.64 -14.90 -10.75
C PRO A 227 7.95 -14.92 -9.38
N SER A 228 8.45 -14.17 -8.42
CA SER A 228 7.84 -14.06 -7.09
C SER A 228 6.41 -13.50 -7.12
N MET A 229 6.14 -12.56 -8.03
CA MET A 229 4.81 -11.97 -8.23
C MET A 229 3.94 -12.85 -9.13
N ALA A 230 4.46 -13.24 -10.29
CA ALA A 230 3.69 -13.95 -11.32
C ALA A 230 3.38 -15.40 -10.93
N GLU A 231 4.34 -16.11 -10.32
CA GLU A 231 4.25 -17.52 -9.98
C GLU A 231 4.04 -17.71 -8.47
N GLY A 232 4.89 -17.09 -7.64
CA GLY A 232 4.81 -17.21 -6.19
C GLY A 232 3.47 -16.70 -5.62
N LEU A 233 3.11 -15.46 -5.90
CA LEU A 233 1.84 -14.86 -5.45
C LEU A 233 0.67 -15.22 -6.38
N GLY A 234 0.92 -15.56 -7.65
CA GLY A 234 -0.11 -15.80 -8.65
C GLY A 234 -0.80 -14.51 -9.11
N ALA A 235 -0.03 -13.42 -9.23
CA ALA A 235 -0.54 -12.12 -9.64
C ALA A 235 -0.37 -11.89 -11.15
N ARG A 236 -1.48 -11.88 -11.89
CA ARG A 236 -1.51 -11.64 -13.34
C ARG A 236 -1.58 -10.15 -13.64
N THR A 237 -0.88 -9.71 -14.67
CA THR A 237 -0.89 -8.31 -15.11
C THR A 237 -1.89 -7.99 -16.20
N ARG A 238 -2.67 -9.00 -16.65
CA ARG A 238 -3.72 -8.86 -17.66
C ARG A 238 -4.98 -9.57 -17.21
N MET A 239 -6.10 -8.85 -17.17
CA MET A 239 -7.39 -9.40 -16.72
C MET A 239 -7.83 -10.66 -17.49
N LYS A 240 -7.54 -10.74 -18.80
CA LYS A 240 -7.87 -11.89 -19.64
C LYS A 240 -7.08 -13.16 -19.32
N GLU A 241 -6.05 -13.06 -18.52
CA GLU A 241 -5.18 -14.17 -18.12
C GLU A 241 -5.50 -14.68 -16.71
N LEU A 242 -6.54 -14.10 -16.06
CA LEU A 242 -6.94 -14.51 -14.73
C LEU A 242 -7.60 -15.88 -14.75
N GLU A 243 -7.13 -16.74 -13.87
CA GLU A 243 -7.70 -18.03 -13.52
C GLU A 243 -8.40 -17.92 -12.14
N PRO A 244 -9.32 -18.84 -11.80
CA PRO A 244 -9.92 -18.85 -10.48
C PRO A 244 -8.87 -18.90 -9.37
N GLY A 245 -8.96 -17.94 -8.42
CA GLY A 245 -8.01 -17.79 -7.32
C GLY A 245 -6.79 -16.92 -7.64
N ASP A 246 -6.56 -16.50 -8.89
CA ASP A 246 -5.48 -15.56 -9.22
C ASP A 246 -5.74 -14.17 -8.64
N PHE A 247 -4.62 -13.47 -8.37
CA PHE A 247 -4.64 -12.03 -8.14
C PHE A 247 -4.51 -11.27 -9.47
N TYR A 248 -5.10 -10.08 -9.51
CA TYR A 248 -4.83 -9.09 -10.55
C TYR A 248 -3.88 -8.02 -10.04
N ASN A 249 -2.79 -7.79 -10.78
CA ASN A 249 -1.86 -6.69 -10.53
C ASN A 249 -2.15 -5.54 -11.51
N PRO A 250 -2.76 -4.43 -11.07
CA PRO A 250 -3.15 -3.32 -11.93
C PRO A 250 -1.99 -2.43 -12.42
N PHE A 251 -0.76 -2.71 -11.99
CA PHE A 251 0.43 -1.92 -12.33
C PHE A 251 1.20 -2.45 -13.56
N GLY A 252 0.82 -3.60 -14.11
CA GLY A 252 1.52 -4.20 -15.24
C GLY A 252 1.61 -3.31 -16.48
N ASP A 253 0.57 -2.52 -16.79
CA ASP A 253 0.59 -1.57 -17.91
C ASP A 253 1.55 -0.39 -17.65
N MET A 254 1.71 0.03 -16.41
CA MET A 254 2.67 1.06 -16.03
C MET A 254 4.10 0.56 -16.20
N LEU A 255 4.39 -0.67 -15.73
CA LEU A 255 5.69 -1.31 -15.94
C LEU A 255 6.04 -1.38 -17.44
N ARG A 256 5.10 -1.83 -18.27
CA ARG A 256 5.29 -1.87 -19.74
C ARG A 256 5.52 -0.49 -20.37
N ALA A 257 5.05 0.55 -19.73
CA ALA A 257 5.27 1.94 -20.14
C ALA A 257 6.57 2.55 -19.56
N GLY A 258 7.41 1.77 -18.87
CA GLY A 258 8.64 2.24 -18.22
C GLY A 258 8.41 3.14 -17.01
N ILE A 259 7.23 3.04 -16.36
CA ILE A 259 6.87 3.83 -15.19
C ILE A 259 7.12 2.96 -13.95
N GLY A 260 7.86 3.52 -12.98
CA GLY A 260 8.20 2.86 -11.73
C GLY A 260 7.95 3.73 -10.50
N THR A 261 8.08 3.13 -9.32
CA THR A 261 7.92 3.77 -8.02
C THR A 261 9.25 4.20 -7.40
N LEU A 262 10.34 3.55 -7.81
CA LEU A 262 11.70 3.87 -7.39
C LEU A 262 12.67 3.77 -8.57
N ALA A 263 13.84 4.36 -8.42
CA ALA A 263 14.90 4.28 -9.43
C ALA A 263 16.23 3.89 -8.78
N TYR A 264 16.92 2.94 -9.42
CA TYR A 264 18.25 2.47 -9.02
C TYR A 264 19.11 2.21 -10.25
N GLY A 265 20.34 2.73 -10.30
CA GLY A 265 21.25 2.52 -11.42
C GLY A 265 20.66 2.97 -12.78
N ASP A 266 19.91 4.09 -12.79
CA ASP A 266 19.18 4.65 -13.94
C ASP A 266 18.06 3.76 -14.51
N ALA A 267 17.71 2.67 -13.81
CA ALA A 267 16.54 1.85 -14.11
C ALA A 267 15.39 2.18 -13.16
N TRP A 268 14.18 2.31 -13.72
CA TRP A 268 12.94 2.42 -12.95
C TRP A 268 12.39 1.02 -12.67
N ASN A 269 12.11 0.75 -11.40
CA ASN A 269 11.44 -0.47 -10.94
C ASN A 269 10.08 -0.10 -10.33
N LEU A 270 9.16 -1.05 -10.36
CA LEU A 270 7.83 -0.90 -9.81
C LEU A 270 7.65 -1.96 -8.70
N PHE A 271 8.30 -1.73 -7.55
CA PHE A 271 8.30 -2.66 -6.42
C PHE A 271 7.11 -2.48 -5.50
N ASP A 272 6.57 -1.26 -5.46
CA ASP A 272 5.40 -0.92 -4.68
C ASP A 272 4.15 -1.29 -5.47
N ASN A 273 3.39 -2.25 -4.98
CA ASN A 273 2.21 -2.78 -5.66
C ASN A 273 1.03 -2.93 -4.72
N ILE A 274 -0.17 -2.85 -5.29
CA ILE A 274 -1.43 -3.27 -4.68
C ILE A 274 -2.08 -4.25 -5.64
N VAL A 275 -2.21 -5.50 -5.24
CA VAL A 275 -2.88 -6.55 -6.03
C VAL A 275 -4.21 -6.90 -5.40
N VAL A 276 -5.18 -7.27 -6.21
CA VAL A 276 -6.54 -7.58 -5.76
C VAL A 276 -6.97 -8.98 -6.21
N SER A 277 -7.79 -9.64 -5.42
CA SER A 277 -8.36 -10.94 -5.80
C SER A 277 -9.24 -10.83 -7.05
N GLY A 278 -9.32 -11.91 -7.84
CA GLY A 278 -10.02 -11.93 -9.12
C GLY A 278 -11.49 -11.52 -9.04
N ASN A 279 -12.18 -11.78 -7.91
CA ASN A 279 -13.57 -11.38 -7.69
C ASN A 279 -13.79 -9.84 -7.60
N MET A 280 -12.70 -9.04 -7.48
CA MET A 280 -12.74 -7.58 -7.60
C MET A 280 -12.58 -7.08 -9.04
N VAL A 281 -12.42 -7.97 -10.01
CA VAL A 281 -12.10 -7.60 -11.41
C VAL A 281 -13.07 -8.24 -12.40
N SER A 282 -13.56 -9.44 -12.10
CA SER A 282 -14.39 -10.27 -12.98
C SER A 282 -15.73 -10.68 -12.37
N GLY A 283 -16.12 -10.07 -11.26
CA GLY A 283 -17.42 -10.29 -10.63
C GLY A 283 -18.49 -9.34 -11.17
N ASP A 284 -19.75 -9.83 -11.22
CA ASP A 284 -20.89 -8.99 -11.57
C ASP A 284 -21.46 -8.24 -10.34
N ASP A 285 -21.09 -8.70 -9.14
CA ASP A 285 -21.62 -8.21 -7.87
C ASP A 285 -20.53 -7.57 -6.99
N GLY A 286 -20.95 -6.54 -6.25
CA GLY A 286 -20.17 -5.90 -5.19
C GLY A 286 -19.06 -4.94 -5.66
N MET A 287 -18.11 -4.67 -4.77
CA MET A 287 -17.06 -3.67 -5.04
C MET A 287 -16.05 -4.17 -6.08
N GLN A 288 -15.91 -3.41 -7.14
CA GLN A 288 -15.04 -3.71 -8.27
C GLN A 288 -13.92 -2.69 -8.39
N LEU A 289 -12.74 -3.14 -8.78
CA LEU A 289 -11.60 -2.28 -9.10
C LEU A 289 -11.98 -1.27 -10.19
N ARG A 290 -11.68 0.01 -9.94
CA ARG A 290 -12.01 1.13 -10.84
C ARG A 290 -10.77 1.92 -11.22
N LYS A 291 -10.86 2.60 -12.36
CA LYS A 291 -9.84 3.59 -12.73
C LYS A 291 -10.08 4.89 -11.95
N ALA A 292 -8.99 5.51 -11.52
CA ALA A 292 -9.06 6.87 -10.98
C ALA A 292 -9.62 7.85 -12.04
N PRO A 293 -10.33 8.91 -11.63
CA PRO A 293 -10.79 9.94 -12.56
C PRO A 293 -9.63 10.47 -13.43
N GLY A 294 -9.79 10.40 -14.75
CA GLY A 294 -8.78 10.82 -15.71
C GLY A 294 -7.58 9.88 -15.90
N SER A 295 -7.51 8.76 -15.17
CA SER A 295 -6.45 7.75 -15.34
C SER A 295 -6.82 6.75 -16.44
N LYS A 296 -5.83 6.38 -17.26
CA LYS A 296 -5.97 5.24 -18.18
C LYS A 296 -5.65 3.90 -17.51
N TYR A 297 -5.05 3.92 -16.31
CA TYR A 297 -4.62 2.76 -15.54
C TYR A 297 -5.58 2.49 -14.37
N TYR A 298 -5.64 1.25 -13.91
CA TYR A 298 -6.32 0.88 -12.67
C TYR A 298 -5.44 1.11 -11.44
N GLY A 299 -4.13 0.79 -11.54
CA GLY A 299 -3.13 1.20 -10.57
C GLY A 299 -2.69 2.64 -10.81
N ASN A 300 -2.30 3.35 -9.77
CA ASN A 300 -1.87 4.74 -9.85
C ASN A 300 -0.65 4.97 -8.97
N ILE A 301 0.26 5.84 -9.43
CA ILE A 301 1.42 6.31 -8.66
C ILE A 301 1.20 7.78 -8.34
N PHE A 302 1.33 8.12 -7.05
CA PHE A 302 1.25 9.50 -6.62
C PHE A 302 2.63 10.16 -6.68
N ARG A 303 2.83 10.97 -7.69
CA ARG A 303 4.07 11.70 -7.92
C ARG A 303 3.77 13.19 -8.02
N ARG A 304 4.45 14.00 -7.20
CA ARG A 304 4.37 15.46 -7.22
C ARG A 304 5.76 16.05 -7.43
N HIS A 305 5.82 17.26 -7.97
CA HIS A 305 7.09 17.95 -8.27
C HIS A 305 7.99 18.11 -7.04
N TYR A 306 7.42 18.24 -5.84
CA TYR A 306 8.16 18.37 -4.59
C TYR A 306 8.76 17.05 -4.09
N MET A 307 8.25 15.92 -4.57
CA MET A 307 8.74 14.57 -4.23
C MET A 307 9.88 14.13 -5.15
N VAL A 308 10.33 14.96 -6.06
CA VAL A 308 11.29 14.59 -7.11
C VAL A 308 12.59 15.38 -6.93
N GLN A 309 13.71 14.67 -7.00
CA GLN A 309 15.05 15.27 -7.03
C GLN A 309 15.18 16.15 -8.28
N ARG A 310 15.49 17.43 -8.08
CA ARG A 310 15.47 18.42 -9.18
C ARG A 310 16.78 18.55 -9.90
N GLU A 311 17.89 18.27 -9.21
CA GLU A 311 19.24 18.53 -9.67
C GLU A 311 20.20 17.39 -9.32
N GLY A 312 21.39 17.41 -9.89
CA GLY A 312 22.44 16.44 -9.62
C GLY A 312 22.24 15.09 -10.31
N GLN A 313 23.03 14.12 -9.90
CA GLN A 313 23.12 12.78 -10.47
C GLN A 313 21.76 12.04 -10.44
N TYR A 314 20.96 12.26 -9.40
CA TYR A 314 19.66 11.59 -9.19
C TYR A 314 18.46 12.43 -9.66
N LYS A 315 18.70 13.39 -10.59
CA LYS A 315 17.61 14.21 -11.13
C LYS A 315 16.51 13.35 -11.72
N GLY A 316 15.28 13.60 -11.29
CA GLY A 316 14.09 12.84 -11.71
C GLY A 316 13.69 11.70 -10.77
N TYR A 317 14.60 11.22 -9.91
CA TYR A 317 14.33 10.19 -8.92
C TYR A 317 13.45 10.71 -7.77
N PRO A 318 12.84 9.83 -6.97
CA PRO A 318 12.24 10.24 -5.72
C PRO A 318 13.25 10.99 -4.84
N LEU A 319 12.79 12.07 -4.21
CA LEU A 319 13.61 12.84 -3.28
C LEU A 319 13.63 12.15 -1.92
N ARG A 320 14.67 11.37 -1.69
CA ARG A 320 14.87 10.54 -0.51
C ARG A 320 15.31 11.34 0.73
N THR A 321 15.18 10.72 1.88
CA THR A 321 15.57 11.32 3.17
C THR A 321 17.07 11.49 3.30
N TYR A 322 17.84 10.48 2.86
CA TYR A 322 19.32 10.51 2.89
C TYR A 322 19.95 10.00 1.59
N VAL A 323 21.13 10.52 1.29
CA VAL A 323 22.10 9.93 0.36
C VAL A 323 23.37 9.64 1.15
N GLY A 324 23.66 8.36 1.40
CA GLY A 324 24.64 7.97 2.40
C GLY A 324 24.27 8.55 3.78
N ASN A 325 25.17 9.29 4.41
CA ASN A 325 24.90 9.98 5.68
C ASN A 325 24.47 11.45 5.51
N ASN A 326 24.31 11.92 4.26
CA ASN A 326 23.91 13.29 3.98
C ASN A 326 22.39 13.42 3.98
N PHE A 327 21.85 14.17 4.92
CA PHE A 327 20.43 14.46 5.01
C PHE A 327 19.97 15.34 3.84
N GLN A 328 19.01 14.84 3.06
CA GLN A 328 18.41 15.57 1.93
C GLN A 328 17.08 16.23 2.34
N GLY A 329 16.48 15.79 3.43
CA GLY A 329 15.19 16.29 3.90
C GLY A 329 14.04 15.99 2.95
N GLY A 330 14.16 14.88 2.22
CA GLY A 330 13.18 14.41 1.24
C GLY A 330 11.99 13.70 1.87
N TYR A 331 11.27 12.97 1.03
CA TYR A 331 9.98 12.35 1.35
C TYR A 331 10.12 10.84 1.55
N SER A 332 10.62 10.15 0.54
CA SER A 332 10.97 8.74 0.49
C SER A 332 11.73 8.48 -0.82
N ASP A 333 12.48 7.40 -0.89
CA ASP A 333 13.06 6.87 -2.14
C ASP A 333 12.05 6.09 -2.98
N HIS A 334 10.80 6.01 -2.53
CA HIS A 334 9.66 5.44 -3.23
C HIS A 334 8.57 6.48 -3.48
N PHE A 335 7.78 6.30 -4.53
CA PHE A 335 6.50 7.00 -4.72
C PHE A 335 5.36 6.12 -4.23
N PRO A 336 4.36 6.69 -3.51
CA PRO A 336 3.20 5.92 -3.09
C PRO A 336 2.36 5.45 -4.26
N VAL A 337 1.71 4.29 -4.07
CA VAL A 337 0.77 3.71 -5.01
C VAL A 337 -0.63 3.66 -4.44
N TYR A 338 -1.65 3.73 -5.29
CA TYR A 338 -3.05 3.65 -4.86
C TYR A 338 -3.97 3.08 -5.94
N ILE A 339 -5.08 2.52 -5.49
CA ILE A 339 -6.17 2.00 -6.33
C ILE A 339 -7.51 2.55 -5.85
N TYR A 340 -8.54 2.40 -6.69
CA TYR A 340 -9.95 2.66 -6.36
C TYR A 340 -10.81 1.43 -6.58
N PHE A 341 -11.84 1.28 -5.77
CA PHE A 341 -12.93 0.32 -5.99
C PHE A 341 -14.27 0.87 -5.52
#